data_819f7f51b918898bba858189af26a321
#
_entry.id   819f7f51b918898bba858189af26a321
#
_cell.length_a   1.000
_cell.length_b   1.000
_cell.length_c   1.000
_cell.angle_alpha   90.00
_cell.angle_beta   90.00
_cell.angle_gamma   90.00
#
_symmetry.space_group_name_H-M   'P 1'
#
loop_
_entity.id
_entity.type
_entity.pdbx_description
1 polymer ?
#
loop_
_entity_poly.entity_id
_entity_poly.type
_entity_poly.pdbx_seq_one_letter_code
_entity_poly.pdbx_strand_id
1 'polypeptide(L)'
;MGTDNDRIHVCVRLKKDEEDYLCGIASVRISDGITICGIRIYYCRGRLSVVYPYLIKENKRLPVLVLGKAEKERLTALILDAFESERLK
;
A
#
# COMPACT_ATOMS: atom_id res chain seq x y z
N MET A 1 -11.84 -13.88 -16.90
CA MET A 1 -11.03 -13.83 -16.17
C MET A 1 -11.04 -12.98 -15.01
N GLY A 2 -11.81 -12.80 -14.23
CA GLY A 2 -11.76 -11.98 -13.10
C GLY A 2 -10.59 -12.32 -12.25
N THR A 3 -9.57 -11.59 -12.37
CA THR A 3 -8.48 -11.79 -11.48
C THR A 3 -8.72 -10.91 -10.29
N ASP A 4 -8.17 -11.28 -9.17
CA ASP A 4 -8.32 -10.48 -7.98
C ASP A 4 -7.75 -9.08 -8.15
N ASN A 5 -6.86 -8.90 -9.12
CA ASN A 5 -6.28 -7.59 -9.37
C ASN A 5 -7.31 -6.58 -9.84
N ASP A 6 -8.39 -7.04 -10.47
CA ASP A 6 -9.42 -6.14 -10.93
C ASP A 6 -10.18 -5.51 -9.76
N ARG A 7 -10.08 -6.10 -8.58
CA ARG A 7 -10.78 -5.61 -7.41
C ARG A 7 -9.94 -4.71 -6.53
N ILE A 8 -8.66 -4.62 -6.82
CA ILE A 8 -7.74 -3.88 -5.97
C ILE A 8 -7.18 -2.72 -6.77
N HIS A 9 -7.38 -1.52 -6.26
CA HIS A 9 -6.84 -0.31 -6.89
C HIS A 9 -5.79 0.28 -5.99
N VAL A 10 -4.60 0.43 -6.53
CA VAL A 10 -3.47 0.96 -5.78
C VAL A 10 -3.06 2.29 -6.40
N CYS A 11 -2.95 3.32 -5.58
CA CYS A 11 -2.43 4.61 -6.00
C CYS A 11 -1.18 4.90 -5.21
N VAL A 12 -0.12 5.29 -5.88
CA VAL A 12 1.13 5.61 -5.22
C VAL A 12 1.55 7.02 -5.61
N ARG A 13 1.93 7.79 -4.61
CA ARG A 13 2.45 9.13 -4.83
C ARG A 13 3.88 9.15 -4.33
N LEU A 14 4.80 9.54 -5.18
CA LEU A 14 6.21 9.59 -4.80
C LEU A 14 6.48 10.77 -3.88
N LYS A 15 7.39 10.58 -2.95
CA LYS A 15 7.82 11.61 -2.04
C LYS A 15 9.34 11.67 -2.05
N LYS A 16 9.87 12.87 -1.88
CA LYS A 16 11.30 13.04 -1.76
C LYS A 16 11.58 13.68 -0.41
N ASP A 17 11.57 12.85 0.60
CA ASP A 17 11.86 13.34 1.93
C ASP A 17 13.10 12.61 2.41
N GLU A 18 14.23 13.23 2.21
CA GLU A 18 15.51 12.61 2.53
C GLU A 18 15.71 12.37 4.00
N GLU A 19 15.11 13.18 4.84
CA GLU A 19 15.33 13.07 6.27
C GLU A 19 14.70 11.84 6.87
N ASP A 20 13.54 11.44 6.35
CA ASP A 20 12.80 10.33 6.91
C ASP A 20 12.89 9.05 6.09
N TYR A 21 13.67 9.06 5.02
CA TYR A 21 13.76 7.92 4.12
C TYR A 21 12.40 7.58 3.49
N LEU A 22 11.43 8.45 3.64
CA LEU A 22 10.11 8.23 3.08
C LEU A 22 10.14 8.52 1.59
N CYS A 23 9.88 7.53 0.77
CA CYS A 23 9.94 7.71 -0.67
C CYS A 23 8.60 7.62 -1.35
N GLY A 24 7.56 7.22 -0.65
CA GLY A 24 6.24 7.21 -1.25
C GLY A 24 5.14 7.01 -0.24
N ILE A 25 3.94 7.41 -0.65
CA ILE A 25 2.74 7.17 0.14
C ILE A 25 1.74 6.51 -0.78
N ALA A 26 1.09 5.47 -0.32
CA ALA A 26 0.16 4.72 -1.13
C ALA A 26 -1.21 4.65 -0.48
N SER A 27 -2.22 4.43 -1.30
CA SER A 27 -3.54 4.09 -0.81
C SER A 27 -4.05 2.92 -1.63
N VAL A 28 -4.84 2.08 -1.00
CA VAL A 28 -5.38 0.88 -1.64
C VAL A 28 -6.87 0.82 -1.39
N ARG A 29 -7.61 0.53 -2.46
CA ARG A 29 -9.04 0.38 -2.35
C ARG A 29 -9.38 -1.04 -2.80
N ILE A 30 -10.04 -1.77 -1.95
CA ILE A 30 -10.45 -3.14 -2.22
C ILE A 30 -11.96 -3.13 -2.43
N SER A 31 -12.45 -3.88 -3.41
CA SER A 31 -13.85 -3.82 -3.80
C SER A 31 -14.84 -4.20 -2.70
N ASP A 32 -14.37 -4.76 -1.61
CA ASP A 32 -15.25 -5.11 -0.49
C ASP A 32 -15.53 -3.92 0.43
N GLY A 33 -15.20 -2.72 -0.01
CA GLY A 33 -15.43 -1.53 0.82
C GLY A 33 -14.33 -1.26 1.82
N ILE A 34 -13.20 -1.89 1.64
CA ILE A 34 -12.04 -1.67 2.48
C ILE A 34 -11.10 -0.69 1.81
N THR A 35 -10.69 0.32 2.54
CA THR A 35 -9.73 1.30 2.05
C THR A 35 -8.62 1.46 3.06
N ILE A 36 -7.38 1.45 2.58
CA ILE A 36 -6.22 1.68 3.42
C ILE A 36 -5.54 2.92 2.90
N CYS A 37 -5.44 3.94 3.74
CA CYS A 37 -4.85 5.22 3.37
C CYS A 37 -3.58 5.46 4.16
N GLY A 38 -2.70 6.28 3.61
CA GLY A 38 -1.51 6.67 4.34
C GLY A 38 -0.50 5.56 4.52
N ILE A 39 -0.49 4.62 3.60
CA ILE A 39 0.52 3.56 3.63
C ILE A 39 1.85 4.18 3.26
N ARG A 40 2.86 4.01 4.10
CA ARG A 40 4.16 4.64 3.88
C ARG A 40 5.15 3.66 3.31
N ILE A 41 5.87 4.12 2.30
CA ILE A 41 6.92 3.33 1.67
C ILE A 41 8.26 3.98 2.00
N TYR A 42 9.11 3.24 2.65
CA TYR A 42 10.43 3.72 3.06
C TYR A 42 11.52 2.98 2.30
N TYR A 43 12.58 3.70 2.00
CA TYR A 43 13.74 3.08 1.37
C TYR A 43 14.93 3.38 2.27
N CYS A 44 15.49 2.36 2.85
CA CYS A 44 16.61 2.52 3.77
C CYS A 44 17.57 1.36 3.60
N ARG A 45 18.84 1.70 3.43
CA ARG A 45 19.91 0.71 3.30
C ARG A 45 19.66 -0.31 2.19
N GLY A 46 19.15 0.16 1.06
CA GLY A 46 18.90 -0.70 -0.07
C GLY A 46 17.65 -1.55 0.02
N ARG A 47 16.82 -1.29 1.01
CA ARG A 47 15.59 -2.05 1.21
C ARG A 47 14.37 -1.18 1.20
N LEU A 48 13.31 -1.67 0.56
CA LEU A 48 12.02 -1.01 0.61
C LEU A 48 11.20 -1.64 1.72
N SER A 49 10.55 -0.82 2.51
CA SER A 49 9.67 -1.26 3.59
C SER A 49 8.31 -0.60 3.43
N VAL A 50 7.26 -1.34 3.69
CA VAL A 50 5.90 -0.82 3.62
C VAL A 50 5.30 -0.85 5.02
N VAL A 51 4.83 0.31 5.48
CA VAL A 51 4.24 0.43 6.81
C VAL A 51 2.77 0.77 6.67
N TYR A 52 1.93 -0.07 7.24
CA TYR A 52 0.47 0.10 7.19
C TYR A 52 -0.02 0.77 8.46
N PRO A 53 -0.81 1.84 8.33
CA PRO A 53 -1.32 2.52 9.53
C PRO A 53 -2.61 1.85 10.06
N TYR A 54 -3.62 1.80 9.24
CA TYR A 54 -4.89 1.21 9.59
C TYR A 54 -5.72 1.12 8.31
N LEU A 55 -6.80 0.39 8.33
CA LEU A 55 -7.71 0.38 7.21
C LEU A 55 -9.05 0.96 7.66
N ILE A 56 -9.86 1.38 6.68
CA ILE A 56 -11.19 1.91 6.94
C ILE A 56 -12.20 0.99 6.28
N LYS A 57 -13.13 0.50 7.08
CA LYS A 57 -14.21 -0.34 6.58
C LYS A 57 -15.49 0.13 7.24
N GLU A 58 -16.49 0.46 6.44
CA GLU A 58 -17.78 0.96 6.94
C GLU A 58 -17.60 2.14 7.88
N ASN A 59 -16.72 3.06 7.52
CA ASN A 59 -16.40 4.26 8.28
C ASN A 59 -15.78 3.99 9.64
N LYS A 60 -15.24 2.81 9.86
CA LYS A 60 -14.56 2.47 11.09
C LYS A 60 -13.08 2.22 10.83
N ARG A 61 -12.25 2.62 11.76
CA ARG A 61 -10.82 2.35 11.68
C ARG A 61 -10.55 1.00 12.30
N LEU A 62 -9.88 0.16 11.56
CA LEU A 62 -9.55 -1.18 12.01
C LEU A 62 -8.06 -1.41 11.83
N PRO A 63 -7.44 -2.23 12.68
CA PRO A 63 -6.04 -2.56 12.49
C PRO A 63 -5.88 -3.41 11.22
N VAL A 64 -4.75 -3.25 10.57
CA VAL A 64 -4.49 -4.01 9.34
C VAL A 64 -4.45 -5.51 9.62
N LEU A 65 -4.32 -5.89 10.87
CA LEU A 65 -4.33 -7.30 11.25
C LEU A 65 -5.60 -8.05 10.87
N VAL A 66 -6.70 -7.32 10.59
CA VAL A 66 -7.92 -8.01 10.14
C VAL A 66 -7.72 -8.61 8.76
N LEU A 67 -6.70 -8.18 8.03
CA LEU A 67 -6.34 -8.85 6.79
C LEU A 67 -5.49 -10.07 7.16
N GLY A 68 -5.69 -11.17 6.50
CA GLY A 68 -4.83 -12.31 6.74
C GLY A 68 -3.41 -12.03 6.31
N LYS A 69 -2.47 -12.83 6.80
CA LYS A 69 -1.08 -12.67 6.45
C LYS A 69 -0.85 -12.76 4.93
N ALA A 70 -1.49 -13.73 4.30
CA ALA A 70 -1.34 -13.91 2.86
C ALA A 70 -1.87 -12.70 2.09
N GLU A 71 -3.00 -12.14 2.52
CA GLU A 71 -3.56 -10.97 1.88
C GLU A 71 -2.66 -9.76 2.03
N LYS A 72 -2.08 -9.60 3.21
CA LYS A 72 -1.19 -8.48 3.47
C LYS A 72 0.06 -8.58 2.59
N GLU A 73 0.61 -9.78 2.46
CA GLU A 73 1.79 -9.98 1.62
C GLU A 73 1.47 -9.68 0.16
N ARG A 74 0.30 -10.09 -0.29
CA ARG A 74 -0.12 -9.84 -1.65
C ARG A 74 -0.30 -8.34 -1.91
N LEU A 75 -0.92 -7.63 -0.97
CA LEU A 75 -1.07 -6.19 -1.10
C LEU A 75 0.28 -5.49 -1.12
N THR A 76 1.20 -5.93 -0.27
CA THR A 76 2.52 -5.36 -0.23
C THR A 76 3.21 -5.50 -1.59
N ALA A 77 3.08 -6.67 -2.21
CA ALA A 77 3.67 -6.89 -3.53
C ALA A 77 3.06 -5.96 -4.58
N LEU A 78 1.74 -5.78 -4.54
CA LEU A 78 1.07 -4.89 -5.50
C LEU A 78 1.48 -3.43 -5.28
N ILE A 79 1.62 -3.02 -4.03
CA ILE A 79 2.05 -1.66 -3.71
C ILE A 79 3.46 -1.41 -4.21
N LEU A 80 4.35 -2.36 -3.99
CA LEU A 80 5.73 -2.19 -4.44
C LEU A 80 5.83 -2.19 -5.96
N ASP A 81 5.02 -3.00 -6.64
CA ASP A 81 4.96 -2.96 -8.10
C ASP A 81 4.49 -1.60 -8.60
N ALA A 82 3.45 -1.05 -7.98
CA ALA A 82 2.93 0.25 -8.36
C ALA A 82 3.96 1.34 -8.07
N PHE A 83 4.68 1.22 -6.96
CA PHE A 83 5.72 2.17 -6.62
C PHE A 83 6.83 2.17 -7.66
N GLU A 84 7.27 0.99 -8.08
CA GLU A 84 8.31 0.90 -9.10
C GLU A 84 7.84 1.48 -10.42
N SER A 85 6.60 1.24 -10.80
CA SER A 85 6.04 1.82 -12.01
C SER A 85 6.05 3.33 -11.98
N GLU A 86 5.68 3.92 -10.85
CA GLU A 86 5.69 5.37 -10.71
C GLU A 86 7.10 5.92 -10.74
N ARG A 87 8.02 5.23 -10.10
CA ARG A 87 9.40 5.68 -10.03
C ARG A 87 10.06 5.69 -11.40
N LEU A 88 9.67 4.77 -12.26
CA LEU A 88 10.26 4.64 -13.59
C LEU A 88 9.65 5.55 -14.64
N LYS A 89 8.61 6.28 -14.32
CA LYS A 89 7.99 7.21 -15.25
C LYS A 89 8.83 8.44 -15.50
#